data_3326dbebb46b23abe16baf3dfe7b3cd4
#
_entry.id   3326dbebb46b23abe16baf3dfe7b3cd4
#
_cell.length_a   1.000
_cell.length_b   1.000
_cell.length_c   1.000
_cell.angle_alpha   90.00
_cell.angle_beta   90.00
_cell.angle_gamma   90.00
#
_symmetry.space_group_name_H-M   'P 1'
#
loop_
_entity.id
_entity.type
_entity.pdbx_description
1 polymer ?
#
loop_
_entity_poly.entity_id
_entity_poly.type
_entity_poly.pdbx_seq_one_letter_code
_entity_poly.pdbx_strand_id
1 'polypeptide(L)'
;MRRYKKYIALILTFIILVTNFTACKAADNTRGTGAENPLEAKDIPDNEAMLFVEELKIGWNLGNTFDAIDNNSLTDELEYERAWNGSYTTEEMIDAVKEAGFNTVRIPVSWHNHLTDDDYTVSEAWMDRVNEVVDWCINRDLYVILNIHHDNSTEYLYPSEEYAEQSIKYITAIWTQLAERYKEYDEHLIFEAMNEPRLVGHENEWWINPDNEDCIEAIACINRYNQVFVDLIRNSGGNNANRYLMCPGYAASSDGALNEGFKLPTDTVEHRLIVSVHAYTPYNFALEAAGTDTWSMENQSDINNMVGFMDKLYDKFITKGIPVVIGEFGARNKYNNNEARTEFAAYYVEAARARGMTCCWWDNNAFIGKGENFGLLNRVSCKWQYPEIVEAMMTHVE
;
A
#
# COMPACT_ATOMS: atom_id res chain seq x y z
N MET A 1 23.89 23.90 60.12
CA MET A 1 24.81 25.09 60.19
C MET A 1 24.93 25.63 58.78
N ARG A 2 24.31 26.74 58.56
CA ARG A 2 24.83 28.03 58.06
C ARG A 2 25.45 27.93 56.64
N ARG A 3 24.69 28.52 55.63
CA ARG A 3 24.85 29.88 55.11
C ARG A 3 26.01 29.95 54.09
N TYR A 4 25.95 30.55 52.89
CA TYR A 4 25.30 31.80 52.43
C TYR A 4 25.22 31.83 50.90
N LYS A 5 24.20 32.56 50.43
CA LYS A 5 24.02 33.15 49.10
C LYS A 5 25.15 34.09 48.70
N LYS A 6 25.41 34.27 47.42
CA LYS A 6 25.57 35.63 46.85
C LYS A 6 25.33 35.64 45.32
N TYR A 7 24.45 36.50 44.95
CA TYR A 7 24.21 37.09 43.62
C TYR A 7 25.40 37.95 43.21
N ILE A 8 25.69 38.02 41.88
CA ILE A 8 26.09 39.29 41.23
C ILE A 8 25.59 39.25 39.80
N ALA A 9 24.87 40.30 39.43
CA ALA A 9 24.32 40.61 38.15
C ALA A 9 25.26 41.55 37.36
N LEU A 10 24.88 41.73 36.06
CA LEU A 10 25.29 42.76 35.10
C LEU A 10 26.63 42.50 34.37
N ILE A 11 26.69 42.66 33.06
CA ILE A 11 26.42 43.85 32.23
C ILE A 11 26.20 43.44 30.77
N LEU A 12 25.17 44.00 30.12
CA LEU A 12 24.97 44.07 28.68
C LEU A 12 26.14 44.80 28.03
N THR A 13 26.65 44.24 26.92
CA THR A 13 27.36 45.03 25.93
C THR A 13 26.82 44.67 24.55
N PHE A 14 26.03 45.58 24.01
CA PHE A 14 25.60 45.61 22.60
C PHE A 14 26.82 45.90 21.73
N ILE A 15 27.22 44.94 20.90
CA ILE A 15 28.10 45.23 19.77
C ILE A 15 27.24 45.03 18.51
N ILE A 16 26.86 46.14 17.91
CA ILE A 16 26.28 46.21 16.57
C ILE A 16 27.40 45.95 15.59
N LEU A 17 27.43 44.76 14.99
CA LEU A 17 28.25 44.50 13.81
C LEU A 17 27.33 44.69 12.58
N VAL A 18 27.51 45.81 11.91
CA VAL A 18 26.96 46.05 10.59
C VAL A 18 27.78 45.20 9.62
N THR A 19 27.25 44.07 9.19
CA THR A 19 27.78 43.33 8.06
C THR A 19 26.95 43.66 6.83
N ASN A 20 27.64 44.25 5.86
CA ASN A 20 27.12 44.53 4.52
C ASN A 20 26.57 43.27 3.89
N PHE A 21 25.25 43.20 3.69
CA PHE A 21 24.61 42.25 2.79
C PHE A 21 24.90 42.67 1.36
N THR A 22 25.88 42.04 0.75
CA THR A 22 26.01 42.04 -0.70
C THR A 22 24.87 41.14 -1.21
N ALA A 23 23.83 41.73 -1.77
CA ALA A 23 22.77 41.02 -2.43
C ALA A 23 23.34 40.28 -3.65
N CYS A 24 23.63 39.00 -3.48
CA CYS A 24 23.69 38.11 -4.62
C CYS A 24 22.27 38.05 -5.22
N LYS A 25 22.09 38.66 -6.38
CA LYS A 25 20.96 38.44 -7.24
C LYS A 25 20.96 36.95 -7.57
N ALA A 26 20.09 36.19 -6.91
CA ALA A 26 19.69 34.89 -7.41
C ALA A 26 19.11 35.11 -8.81
N ALA A 27 19.73 34.49 -9.80
CA ALA A 27 19.20 34.47 -11.14
C ALA A 27 17.81 33.79 -11.07
N ASP A 28 16.82 34.58 -11.41
CA ASP A 28 15.45 34.14 -11.61
C ASP A 28 15.42 33.22 -12.84
N ASN A 29 15.61 31.94 -12.62
CA ASN A 29 15.44 30.90 -13.65
C ASN A 29 14.00 30.35 -13.59
N THR A 30 13.03 31.23 -13.54
CA THR A 30 11.66 30.90 -13.94
C THR A 30 11.58 30.87 -15.46
N ARG A 31 12.16 29.84 -16.09
CA ARG A 31 11.57 29.32 -17.30
C ARG A 31 10.36 28.53 -16.87
N GLY A 32 9.20 29.17 -16.93
CA GLY A 32 7.92 28.49 -16.91
C GLY A 32 7.86 27.52 -18.10
N THR A 33 8.14 26.28 -17.85
CA THR A 33 7.44 25.21 -18.53
C THR A 33 6.00 25.39 -18.07
N GLY A 34 5.09 25.71 -18.98
CA GLY A 34 3.66 25.78 -18.67
C GLY A 34 3.29 24.53 -17.88
N ALA A 35 2.73 24.69 -16.70
CA ALA A 35 2.30 23.56 -15.91
C ALA A 35 1.28 22.83 -16.77
N GLU A 36 1.64 21.65 -17.27
CA GLU A 36 0.65 20.71 -17.81
C GLU A 36 -0.43 20.57 -16.75
N ASN A 37 -1.70 20.55 -17.18
CA ASN A 37 -2.79 20.34 -16.24
C ASN A 37 -2.52 19.00 -15.50
N PRO A 38 -2.34 18.96 -14.17
CA PRO A 38 -1.96 17.72 -13.47
C PRO A 38 -2.98 16.60 -13.61
N LEU A 39 -4.21 16.93 -14.01
CA LEU A 39 -5.32 15.99 -14.23
C LEU A 39 -5.54 15.69 -15.72
N GLU A 40 -4.73 16.25 -16.63
CA GLU A 40 -4.82 15.88 -18.02
C GLU A 40 -4.44 14.40 -18.21
N ALA A 41 -5.32 13.65 -18.89
CA ALA A 41 -5.10 12.24 -19.17
C ALA A 41 -3.82 12.07 -20.00
N LYS A 42 -2.93 11.21 -19.52
CA LYS A 42 -1.70 10.87 -20.20
C LYS A 42 -1.95 9.79 -21.25
N ASP A 43 -1.01 9.64 -22.18
CA ASP A 43 -1.06 8.61 -23.22
C ASP A 43 -0.77 7.24 -22.61
N ILE A 44 -1.75 6.34 -22.58
CA ILE A 44 -1.66 5.02 -21.97
C ILE A 44 -1.47 3.98 -23.09
N PRO A 45 -0.41 3.15 -23.03
CA PRO A 45 -0.22 2.08 -24.01
C PRO A 45 -1.40 1.10 -24.04
N ASP A 46 -1.83 0.75 -25.26
CA ASP A 46 -2.90 -0.22 -25.48
C ASP A 46 -2.31 -1.64 -25.48
N ASN A 47 -2.39 -2.31 -24.32
CA ASN A 47 -2.07 -3.73 -24.17
C ASN A 47 -2.99 -4.37 -23.11
N GLU A 48 -3.00 -5.70 -23.08
CA GLU A 48 -3.90 -6.49 -22.25
C GLU A 48 -3.75 -6.18 -20.75
N ALA A 49 -2.54 -5.97 -20.24
CA ALA A 49 -2.30 -5.65 -18.83
C ALA A 49 -2.82 -4.27 -18.45
N MET A 50 -2.67 -3.28 -19.32
CA MET A 50 -3.19 -1.92 -19.08
C MET A 50 -4.71 -1.90 -19.09
N LEU A 51 -5.33 -2.59 -20.05
CA LEU A 51 -6.79 -2.75 -20.11
C LEU A 51 -7.32 -3.46 -18.87
N PHE A 52 -6.63 -4.53 -18.43
CA PHE A 52 -7.01 -5.24 -17.21
C PHE A 52 -6.98 -4.33 -15.97
N VAL A 53 -5.92 -3.51 -15.79
CA VAL A 53 -5.84 -2.61 -14.64
C VAL A 53 -6.87 -1.47 -14.75
N GLU A 54 -7.26 -1.06 -15.95
CA GLU A 54 -8.36 -0.12 -16.14
C GLU A 54 -9.70 -0.70 -15.64
N GLU A 55 -9.96 -2.00 -15.86
CA GLU A 55 -11.16 -2.72 -15.38
C GLU A 55 -11.22 -2.84 -13.85
N LEU A 56 -10.09 -2.78 -13.15
CA LEU A 56 -10.07 -2.77 -11.69
C LEU A 56 -10.70 -1.51 -11.08
N LYS A 57 -10.82 -0.45 -11.85
CA LYS A 57 -11.44 0.85 -11.54
C LYS A 57 -10.92 1.47 -10.24
N ILE A 58 -11.52 1.12 -9.12
CA ILE A 58 -11.11 1.53 -7.76
C ILE A 58 -11.32 0.38 -6.80
N GLY A 59 -10.38 0.23 -5.86
CA GLY A 59 -10.40 -0.82 -4.86
C GLY A 59 -10.65 -0.32 -3.44
N TRP A 60 -11.08 -1.25 -2.61
CA TRP A 60 -11.25 -1.13 -1.17
C TRP A 60 -10.47 -2.23 -0.46
N ASN A 61 -9.71 -1.89 0.59
CA ASN A 61 -9.00 -2.87 1.41
C ASN A 61 -9.88 -3.33 2.58
N LEU A 62 -9.99 -4.64 2.76
CA LEU A 62 -10.52 -5.26 3.97
C LEU A 62 -9.43 -5.27 5.06
N GLY A 63 -8.93 -4.09 5.43
CA GLY A 63 -7.80 -3.94 6.34
C GLY A 63 -8.13 -4.21 7.80
N ASN A 64 -7.13 -4.51 8.62
CA ASN A 64 -7.26 -4.88 10.03
C ASN A 64 -8.19 -6.08 10.27
N THR A 65 -8.24 -7.02 9.33
CA THR A 65 -9.12 -8.19 9.37
C THR A 65 -8.30 -9.47 9.34
N PHE A 66 -8.05 -10.04 8.17
CA PHE A 66 -7.21 -11.23 8.04
C PHE A 66 -5.70 -10.92 8.12
N ASP A 67 -5.33 -9.65 8.04
CA ASP A 67 -3.98 -9.14 8.28
C ASP A 67 -3.62 -9.00 9.77
N ALA A 68 -4.61 -9.12 10.67
CA ALA A 68 -4.36 -9.01 12.10
C ALA A 68 -3.39 -10.09 12.60
N ILE A 69 -2.38 -9.66 13.37
CA ILE A 69 -1.39 -10.54 13.99
C ILE A 69 -1.40 -10.35 15.50
N ASP A 70 -0.99 -11.39 16.24
CA ASP A 70 -0.85 -11.37 17.69
C ASP A 70 0.29 -12.31 18.12
N ASN A 71 0.77 -12.16 19.34
CA ASN A 71 1.80 -12.99 19.96
C ASN A 71 1.27 -14.35 20.44
N ASN A 72 0.42 -15.01 19.64
CA ASN A 72 -0.22 -16.30 19.97
C ASN A 72 -1.01 -16.29 21.29
N SER A 73 -1.63 -15.16 21.64
CA SER A 73 -2.46 -15.03 22.83
C SER A 73 -3.89 -15.53 22.63
N LEU A 74 -4.34 -15.58 21.37
CA LEU A 74 -5.66 -16.05 21.01
C LEU A 74 -5.66 -17.58 20.89
N THR A 75 -6.64 -18.21 21.53
CA THR A 75 -6.79 -19.69 21.54
C THR A 75 -7.68 -20.20 20.40
N ASP A 76 -8.54 -19.37 19.86
CA ASP A 76 -9.34 -19.64 18.68
C ASP A 76 -8.76 -18.82 17.52
N GLU A 77 -8.27 -19.51 16.50
CA GLU A 77 -7.62 -18.88 15.37
C GLU A 77 -8.55 -17.96 14.57
N LEU A 78 -9.86 -18.22 14.55
CA LEU A 78 -10.81 -17.36 13.84
C LEU A 78 -11.05 -16.02 14.57
N GLU A 79 -10.69 -15.91 15.86
CA GLU A 79 -10.74 -14.65 16.60
C GLU A 79 -9.75 -13.60 16.06
N TYR A 80 -8.71 -14.00 15.34
CA TYR A 80 -7.79 -13.06 14.70
C TYR A 80 -8.50 -12.14 13.71
N GLU A 81 -9.49 -12.64 12.97
CA GLU A 81 -10.27 -11.84 12.00
C GLU A 81 -10.85 -10.56 12.61
N ARG A 82 -11.23 -10.60 13.88
CA ARG A 82 -11.83 -9.46 14.58
C ARG A 82 -10.91 -8.79 15.62
N ALA A 83 -9.70 -9.28 15.78
CA ALA A 83 -8.80 -8.85 16.86
C ALA A 83 -8.47 -7.35 16.80
N TRP A 84 -8.30 -6.79 15.60
CA TRP A 84 -7.96 -5.39 15.41
C TRP A 84 -9.16 -4.50 15.08
N ASN A 85 -10.17 -5.03 14.40
CA ASN A 85 -11.32 -4.24 13.94
C ASN A 85 -12.62 -4.43 14.76
N GLY A 86 -12.69 -5.49 15.60
CA GLY A 86 -13.83 -5.79 16.48
C GLY A 86 -15.03 -6.49 15.80
N SER A 87 -14.93 -6.86 14.52
CA SER A 87 -16.04 -7.44 13.76
C SER A 87 -15.60 -8.57 12.86
N TYR A 88 -16.42 -9.61 12.71
CA TYR A 88 -16.27 -10.58 11.62
C TYR A 88 -16.77 -9.97 10.30
N THR A 89 -16.18 -10.39 9.19
CA THR A 89 -16.66 -10.03 7.85
C THR A 89 -17.97 -10.77 7.55
N THR A 90 -18.88 -10.08 6.90
CA THR A 90 -20.17 -10.66 6.47
C THR A 90 -20.43 -10.38 4.99
N GLU A 91 -21.34 -11.13 4.39
CA GLU A 91 -21.74 -10.90 2.99
C GLU A 91 -22.30 -9.48 2.79
N GLU A 92 -23.05 -8.96 3.78
CA GLU A 92 -23.64 -7.63 3.73
C GLU A 92 -22.58 -6.52 3.68
N MET A 93 -21.37 -6.75 4.24
CA MET A 93 -20.25 -5.80 4.08
C MET A 93 -19.81 -5.76 2.62
N ILE A 94 -19.66 -6.93 1.98
CA ILE A 94 -19.25 -7.03 0.58
C ILE A 94 -20.34 -6.47 -0.33
N ASP A 95 -21.63 -6.68 -0.01
CA ASP A 95 -22.74 -6.03 -0.70
C ASP A 95 -22.62 -4.50 -0.63
N ALA A 96 -22.38 -3.94 0.57
CA ALA A 96 -22.23 -2.50 0.76
C ALA A 96 -21.04 -1.93 -0.03
N VAL A 97 -19.92 -2.67 -0.16
CA VAL A 97 -18.76 -2.28 -0.95
C VAL A 97 -19.11 -2.26 -2.45
N LYS A 98 -19.75 -3.32 -2.95
CA LYS A 98 -20.19 -3.41 -4.35
C LYS A 98 -21.22 -2.33 -4.70
N GLU A 99 -22.23 -2.14 -3.85
CA GLU A 99 -23.29 -1.14 -4.03
C GLU A 99 -22.76 0.30 -4.05
N ALA A 100 -21.66 0.56 -3.33
CA ALA A 100 -21.00 1.86 -3.35
C ALA A 100 -20.22 2.14 -4.64
N GLY A 101 -20.00 1.13 -5.49
CA GLY A 101 -19.33 1.28 -6.79
C GLY A 101 -17.88 0.78 -6.83
N PHE A 102 -17.34 0.25 -5.73
CA PHE A 102 -16.03 -0.40 -5.76
C PHE A 102 -16.08 -1.64 -6.66
N ASN A 103 -15.04 -1.82 -7.46
CA ASN A 103 -14.92 -2.94 -8.39
C ASN A 103 -13.85 -3.96 -7.96
N THR A 104 -13.00 -3.58 -7.00
CA THR A 104 -11.90 -4.41 -6.51
C THR A 104 -11.89 -4.43 -4.98
N VAL A 105 -11.66 -5.60 -4.40
CA VAL A 105 -11.43 -5.78 -2.97
C VAL A 105 -10.04 -6.36 -2.77
N ARG A 106 -9.18 -5.66 -2.06
CA ARG A 106 -7.92 -6.24 -1.59
C ARG A 106 -8.15 -6.86 -0.23
N ILE A 107 -7.82 -8.14 -0.11
CA ILE A 107 -7.95 -8.95 1.09
C ILE A 107 -6.55 -9.24 1.62
N PRO A 108 -6.04 -8.38 2.53
CA PRO A 108 -4.73 -8.60 3.15
C PRO A 108 -4.82 -9.78 4.14
N VAL A 109 -3.87 -10.73 4.05
CA VAL A 109 -3.86 -11.91 4.92
C VAL A 109 -2.47 -12.15 5.48
N SER A 110 -2.38 -12.28 6.82
CA SER A 110 -1.22 -12.77 7.53
C SER A 110 -1.39 -14.26 7.83
N TRP A 111 -0.39 -15.07 7.50
CA TRP A 111 -0.50 -16.52 7.54
C TRP A 111 0.23 -17.16 8.72
N HIS A 112 1.27 -16.50 9.25
CA HIS A 112 2.18 -17.09 10.23
C HIS A 112 1.51 -17.49 11.57
N ASN A 113 0.44 -16.82 11.99
CA ASN A 113 -0.29 -17.19 13.20
C ASN A 113 -1.22 -18.42 13.01
N HIS A 114 -1.32 -18.92 11.79
CA HIS A 114 -2.27 -19.97 11.37
C HIS A 114 -1.57 -21.21 10.81
N LEU A 115 -0.30 -21.42 11.19
CA LEU A 115 0.49 -22.57 10.75
C LEU A 115 0.33 -23.72 11.73
N THR A 116 0.24 -24.95 11.20
CA THR A 116 0.00 -26.17 11.97
C THR A 116 1.27 -27.00 12.21
N ASP A 117 2.35 -26.70 11.47
CA ASP A 117 3.61 -27.42 11.52
C ASP A 117 4.83 -26.59 11.04
N ASP A 118 6.02 -27.17 11.15
CA ASP A 118 7.30 -26.53 10.75
C ASP A 118 7.52 -26.47 9.22
N ASP A 119 6.62 -27.09 8.45
CA ASP A 119 6.62 -27.03 6.98
C ASP A 119 5.69 -25.94 6.44
N TYR A 120 5.15 -25.10 7.35
CA TYR A 120 4.26 -23.99 7.06
C TYR A 120 2.93 -24.39 6.43
N THR A 121 2.37 -25.52 6.88
CA THR A 121 1.02 -25.90 6.52
C THR A 121 0.03 -24.95 7.18
N VAL A 122 -0.77 -24.26 6.37
CA VAL A 122 -1.83 -23.36 6.86
C VAL A 122 -2.98 -24.18 7.40
N SER A 123 -3.55 -23.76 8.53
CA SER A 123 -4.78 -24.35 9.08
C SER A 123 -5.89 -24.31 8.03
N GLU A 124 -6.59 -25.45 7.88
CA GLU A 124 -7.71 -25.56 6.96
C GLU A 124 -8.87 -24.63 7.36
N ALA A 125 -9.10 -24.45 8.67
CA ALA A 125 -10.15 -23.56 9.16
C ALA A 125 -9.89 -22.09 8.77
N TRP A 126 -8.64 -21.64 8.87
CA TRP A 126 -8.28 -20.28 8.42
C TRP A 126 -8.35 -20.14 6.91
N MET A 127 -7.81 -21.13 6.18
CA MET A 127 -7.86 -21.15 4.72
C MET A 127 -9.32 -21.15 4.21
N ASP A 128 -10.20 -21.93 4.82
CA ASP A 128 -11.62 -21.97 4.45
C ASP A 128 -12.32 -20.64 4.75
N ARG A 129 -11.98 -19.99 5.88
CA ARG A 129 -12.56 -18.71 6.21
C ARG A 129 -12.13 -17.60 5.26
N VAL A 130 -10.86 -17.53 4.89
CA VAL A 130 -10.37 -16.59 3.87
C VAL A 130 -11.06 -16.87 2.53
N ASN A 131 -11.14 -18.15 2.13
CA ASN A 131 -11.79 -18.54 0.89
C ASN A 131 -13.27 -18.15 0.85
N GLU A 132 -13.99 -18.27 1.96
CA GLU A 132 -15.41 -17.89 2.05
C GLU A 132 -15.59 -16.40 1.68
N VAL A 133 -14.73 -15.51 2.18
CA VAL A 133 -14.79 -14.08 1.86
C VAL A 133 -14.36 -13.79 0.42
N VAL A 134 -13.34 -14.52 -0.08
CA VAL A 134 -12.96 -14.46 -1.50
C VAL A 134 -14.16 -14.83 -2.38
N ASP A 135 -14.86 -15.93 -2.07
CA ASP A 135 -16.04 -16.37 -2.80
C ASP A 135 -17.17 -15.34 -2.78
N TRP A 136 -17.40 -14.68 -1.66
CA TRP A 136 -18.40 -13.60 -1.59
C TRP A 136 -18.09 -12.45 -2.55
N CYS A 137 -16.82 -12.10 -2.68
CA CYS A 137 -16.39 -11.07 -3.63
C CYS A 137 -16.55 -11.53 -5.09
N ILE A 138 -16.03 -12.72 -5.43
CA ILE A 138 -16.09 -13.29 -6.79
C ILE A 138 -17.54 -13.48 -7.25
N ASN A 139 -18.43 -13.99 -6.37
CA ASN A 139 -19.85 -14.17 -6.68
C ASN A 139 -20.60 -12.84 -6.94
N ARG A 140 -19.99 -11.70 -6.60
CA ARG A 140 -20.49 -10.35 -6.87
C ARG A 140 -19.81 -9.66 -8.03
N ASP A 141 -19.05 -10.41 -8.81
CA ASP A 141 -18.30 -9.86 -9.95
C ASP A 141 -17.36 -8.72 -9.48
N LEU A 142 -16.63 -8.98 -8.39
CA LEU A 142 -15.57 -8.13 -7.87
C LEU A 142 -14.21 -8.76 -8.17
N TYR A 143 -13.25 -7.95 -8.54
CA TYR A 143 -11.85 -8.37 -8.53
C TYR A 143 -11.34 -8.49 -7.10
N VAL A 144 -10.50 -9.50 -6.86
CA VAL A 144 -9.91 -9.76 -5.55
C VAL A 144 -8.39 -9.75 -5.65
N ILE A 145 -7.71 -9.01 -4.78
CA ILE A 145 -6.26 -9.05 -4.60
C ILE A 145 -5.97 -9.75 -3.28
N LEU A 146 -5.31 -10.91 -3.33
CA LEU A 146 -4.96 -11.73 -2.17
C LEU A 146 -3.43 -11.77 -2.00
N ASN A 147 -2.92 -11.66 -0.76
CA ASN A 147 -1.49 -11.55 -0.51
C ASN A 147 -0.96 -12.31 0.71
N ILE A 148 0.35 -12.20 0.94
CA ILE A 148 1.04 -12.43 2.21
C ILE A 148 1.29 -11.06 2.84
N HIS A 149 0.73 -10.77 4.05
CA HIS A 149 0.68 -9.40 4.56
C HIS A 149 1.72 -9.09 5.66
N HIS A 150 1.44 -9.36 6.93
CA HIS A 150 2.31 -9.02 8.06
C HIS A 150 3.23 -10.15 8.52
N ASP A 151 3.66 -11.01 7.60
CA ASP A 151 4.57 -12.11 7.88
C ASP A 151 6.05 -11.69 7.88
N ASN A 152 6.30 -10.39 8.03
CA ASN A 152 7.62 -9.76 7.97
C ASN A 152 8.41 -10.00 9.27
N SER A 153 9.16 -11.10 9.32
CA SER A 153 10.09 -11.40 10.40
C SER A 153 11.22 -12.30 9.93
N THR A 154 12.27 -12.41 10.71
CA THR A 154 13.40 -13.32 10.45
C THR A 154 13.00 -14.80 10.52
N GLU A 155 11.86 -15.12 11.11
CA GLU A 155 11.31 -16.48 11.17
C GLU A 155 10.54 -16.87 9.91
N TYR A 156 10.02 -15.91 9.19
CA TYR A 156 9.14 -16.14 8.03
C TYR A 156 9.66 -15.44 6.78
N LEU A 157 9.50 -14.13 6.68
CA LEU A 157 9.84 -13.36 5.50
C LEU A 157 10.68 -12.13 5.85
N TYR A 158 11.98 -12.19 5.58
CA TYR A 158 12.89 -11.08 5.84
C TYR A 158 13.88 -10.91 4.68
N PRO A 159 14.02 -9.71 4.08
CA PRO A 159 14.80 -9.53 2.87
C PRO A 159 16.29 -9.27 3.17
N SER A 160 17.00 -10.30 3.61
CA SER A 160 18.47 -10.30 3.69
C SER A 160 19.02 -11.66 3.30
N GLU A 161 20.29 -11.73 2.89
CA GLU A 161 20.93 -12.99 2.50
C GLU A 161 21.00 -13.99 3.65
N GLU A 162 21.12 -13.50 4.89
CA GLU A 162 21.13 -14.36 6.09
C GLU A 162 19.82 -15.16 6.23
N TYR A 163 18.67 -14.55 5.89
CA TYR A 163 17.35 -15.17 6.04
C TYR A 163 16.69 -15.55 4.72
N ALA A 164 17.42 -15.42 3.60
CA ALA A 164 16.83 -15.59 2.28
C ALA A 164 16.36 -17.02 2.00
N GLU A 165 17.10 -18.04 2.44
CA GLU A 165 16.69 -19.45 2.27
C GLU A 165 15.41 -19.73 3.05
N GLN A 166 15.31 -19.23 4.28
CA GLN A 166 14.14 -19.32 5.14
C GLN A 166 12.93 -18.61 4.49
N SER A 167 13.11 -17.39 4.02
CA SER A 167 12.06 -16.60 3.38
C SER A 167 11.54 -17.27 2.10
N ILE A 168 12.43 -17.84 1.29
CA ILE A 168 12.05 -18.60 0.09
C ILE A 168 11.26 -19.86 0.46
N LYS A 169 11.67 -20.59 1.52
CA LYS A 169 10.91 -21.76 2.02
C LYS A 169 9.50 -21.34 2.41
N TYR A 170 9.37 -20.24 3.15
CA TYR A 170 8.08 -19.70 3.60
C TYR A 170 7.19 -19.29 2.41
N ILE A 171 7.68 -18.41 1.53
CA ILE A 171 6.96 -17.96 0.33
C ILE A 171 6.49 -19.15 -0.51
N THR A 172 7.38 -20.12 -0.73
CA THR A 172 7.08 -21.32 -1.51
C THR A 172 5.98 -22.15 -0.87
N ALA A 173 6.04 -22.37 0.45
CA ALA A 173 5.05 -23.16 1.17
C ALA A 173 3.65 -22.52 1.14
N ILE A 174 3.56 -21.22 1.44
CA ILE A 174 2.29 -20.50 1.45
C ILE A 174 1.70 -20.43 0.04
N TRP A 175 2.48 -19.96 -0.94
CA TRP A 175 1.96 -19.82 -2.31
C TRP A 175 1.65 -21.15 -3.00
N THR A 176 2.29 -22.27 -2.62
CA THR A 176 1.92 -23.60 -3.13
C THR A 176 0.52 -23.98 -2.69
N GLN A 177 0.18 -23.74 -1.43
CA GLN A 177 -1.16 -24.05 -0.89
C GLN A 177 -2.22 -23.13 -1.49
N LEU A 178 -1.96 -21.83 -1.60
CA LEU A 178 -2.87 -20.88 -2.23
C LEU A 178 -3.05 -21.17 -3.73
N ALA A 179 -1.98 -21.48 -4.44
CA ALA A 179 -2.04 -21.81 -5.86
C ALA A 179 -2.89 -23.07 -6.11
N GLU A 180 -2.78 -24.10 -5.28
CA GLU A 180 -3.62 -25.30 -5.39
C GLU A 180 -5.08 -24.99 -5.04
N ARG A 181 -5.33 -24.21 -3.97
CA ARG A 181 -6.67 -23.83 -3.53
C ARG A 181 -7.44 -23.06 -4.60
N TYR A 182 -6.78 -22.13 -5.27
CA TYR A 182 -7.40 -21.16 -6.17
C TYR A 182 -7.12 -21.40 -7.66
N LYS A 183 -6.60 -22.55 -8.05
CA LYS A 183 -6.18 -22.83 -9.43
C LYS A 183 -7.30 -22.75 -10.48
N GLU A 184 -8.55 -22.95 -10.07
CA GLU A 184 -9.72 -22.93 -10.96
C GLU A 184 -10.42 -21.53 -10.98
N TYR A 185 -10.00 -20.59 -10.11
CA TYR A 185 -10.52 -19.23 -10.12
C TYR A 185 -9.98 -18.47 -11.34
N ASP A 186 -10.85 -17.72 -11.98
CA ASP A 186 -10.52 -16.94 -13.17
C ASP A 186 -9.69 -15.69 -12.88
N GLU A 187 -9.63 -14.78 -13.83
CA GLU A 187 -8.82 -13.54 -13.75
C GLU A 187 -9.32 -12.52 -12.74
N HIS A 188 -10.53 -12.70 -12.18
CA HIS A 188 -10.99 -11.84 -11.08
C HIS A 188 -10.16 -12.03 -9.81
N LEU A 189 -9.45 -13.15 -9.65
CA LEU A 189 -8.54 -13.33 -8.52
C LEU A 189 -7.10 -13.04 -8.93
N ILE A 190 -6.50 -12.03 -8.31
CA ILE A 190 -5.14 -11.56 -8.51
C ILE A 190 -4.31 -11.96 -7.29
N PHE A 191 -3.07 -12.42 -7.50
CA PHE A 191 -2.15 -12.70 -6.41
C PHE A 191 -1.10 -11.60 -6.27
N GLU A 192 -0.91 -11.10 -5.06
CA GLU A 192 0.14 -10.15 -4.71
C GLU A 192 1.20 -10.85 -3.86
N ALA A 193 2.42 -10.94 -4.36
CA ALA A 193 3.50 -11.76 -3.81
C ALA A 193 3.73 -11.57 -2.31
N MET A 194 3.79 -10.32 -1.88
CA MET A 194 4.09 -9.86 -0.52
C MET A 194 3.48 -8.47 -0.35
N ASN A 195 3.15 -8.08 0.88
CA ASN A 195 2.65 -6.74 1.21
C ASN A 195 3.77 -5.68 1.10
N GLU A 196 4.56 -5.55 2.13
CA GLU A 196 5.59 -4.51 2.28
C GLU A 196 6.91 -5.13 2.75
N PRO A 197 7.60 -5.89 1.89
CA PRO A 197 8.86 -6.52 2.25
C PRO A 197 9.93 -5.47 2.56
N ARG A 198 10.45 -5.48 3.79
CA ARG A 198 11.37 -4.47 4.30
C ARG A 198 12.22 -4.99 5.45
N LEU A 199 13.26 -4.26 5.80
CA LEU A 199 14.15 -4.55 6.92
C LEU A 199 13.51 -4.11 8.23
N VAL A 200 12.58 -4.91 8.77
CA VAL A 200 11.87 -4.62 10.03
C VAL A 200 12.85 -4.44 11.18
N GLY A 201 12.73 -3.31 11.90
CA GLY A 201 13.61 -2.95 13.01
C GLY A 201 14.93 -2.28 12.61
N HIS A 202 15.20 -2.10 11.33
CA HIS A 202 16.36 -1.37 10.82
C HIS A 202 16.08 0.14 10.74
N GLU A 203 17.12 0.98 10.80
CA GLU A 203 16.96 2.44 10.67
C GLU A 203 16.35 2.89 9.32
N ASN A 204 16.53 2.08 8.29
CA ASN A 204 15.96 2.28 6.95
C ASN A 204 14.71 1.45 6.69
N GLU A 205 14.01 1.00 7.72
CA GLU A 205 12.82 0.15 7.58
C GLU A 205 11.80 0.72 6.58
N TRP A 206 11.44 1.99 6.72
CA TRP A 206 10.43 2.65 5.90
C TRP A 206 10.98 3.60 4.82
N TRP A 207 12.20 4.08 4.99
CA TRP A 207 12.85 5.06 4.11
C TRP A 207 14.09 4.46 3.50
N ILE A 208 13.95 3.93 2.30
CA ILE A 208 15.06 3.29 1.61
C ILE A 208 16.23 4.26 1.40
N ASN A 209 17.42 3.82 1.77
CA ASN A 209 18.66 4.54 1.48
C ASN A 209 19.40 3.80 0.36
N PRO A 210 19.48 4.37 -0.86
CA PRO A 210 20.08 3.69 -2.01
C PRO A 210 21.58 3.44 -1.88
N ASP A 211 22.26 4.12 -0.95
CA ASP A 211 23.71 3.99 -0.70
C ASP A 211 24.01 3.05 0.49
N ASN A 212 22.99 2.56 1.19
CA ASN A 212 23.14 1.63 2.30
C ASN A 212 23.23 0.17 1.78
N GLU A 213 24.26 -0.58 2.20
CA GLU A 213 24.50 -1.94 1.74
C GLU A 213 23.36 -2.89 2.09
N ASP A 214 22.76 -2.78 3.28
CA ASP A 214 21.64 -3.61 3.70
C ASP A 214 20.38 -3.34 2.85
N CYS A 215 20.14 -2.08 2.45
CA CYS A 215 19.04 -1.73 1.54
C CYS A 215 19.28 -2.30 0.13
N ILE A 216 20.51 -2.26 -0.37
CA ILE A 216 20.88 -2.83 -1.67
C ILE A 216 20.67 -4.35 -1.66
N GLU A 217 21.11 -5.02 -0.59
CA GLU A 217 20.90 -6.46 -0.38
C GLU A 217 19.41 -6.80 -0.30
N ALA A 218 18.65 -6.03 0.49
CA ALA A 218 17.21 -6.23 0.65
C ALA A 218 16.46 -6.14 -0.68
N ILE A 219 16.78 -5.16 -1.54
CA ILE A 219 16.19 -5.06 -2.88
C ILE A 219 16.52 -6.30 -3.73
N ALA A 220 17.75 -6.80 -3.67
CA ALA A 220 18.14 -8.00 -4.41
C ALA A 220 17.39 -9.24 -3.92
N CYS A 221 17.19 -9.38 -2.60
CA CYS A 221 16.38 -10.42 -2.00
C CYS A 221 14.92 -10.33 -2.42
N ILE A 222 14.31 -9.13 -2.38
CA ILE A 222 12.92 -8.90 -2.81
C ILE A 222 12.73 -9.27 -4.28
N ASN A 223 13.65 -8.87 -5.16
CA ASN A 223 13.61 -9.28 -6.57
C ASN A 223 13.61 -10.81 -6.71
N ARG A 224 14.45 -11.51 -5.94
CA ARG A 224 14.52 -12.97 -5.94
C ARG A 224 13.24 -13.61 -5.40
N TYR A 225 12.64 -13.05 -4.34
CA TYR A 225 11.38 -13.53 -3.78
C TYR A 225 10.23 -13.38 -4.76
N ASN A 226 10.13 -12.25 -5.42
CA ASN A 226 9.16 -12.02 -6.50
C ASN A 226 9.35 -13.02 -7.66
N GLN A 227 10.60 -13.33 -8.04
CA GLN A 227 10.87 -14.32 -9.09
C GLN A 227 10.42 -15.73 -8.68
N VAL A 228 10.76 -16.16 -7.44
CA VAL A 228 10.31 -17.45 -6.89
C VAL A 228 8.79 -17.57 -6.91
N PHE A 229 8.09 -16.50 -6.49
CA PHE A 229 6.63 -16.43 -6.51
C PHE A 229 6.08 -16.59 -7.94
N VAL A 230 6.57 -15.82 -8.90
CA VAL A 230 6.10 -15.87 -10.29
C VAL A 230 6.33 -17.26 -10.89
N ASP A 231 7.54 -17.80 -10.75
CA ASP A 231 7.87 -19.13 -11.28
C ASP A 231 6.99 -20.23 -10.68
N LEU A 232 6.71 -20.16 -9.38
CA LEU A 232 5.85 -21.11 -8.68
C LEU A 232 4.42 -21.05 -9.22
N ILE A 233 3.83 -19.86 -9.29
CA ILE A 233 2.45 -19.69 -9.73
C ILE A 233 2.29 -20.14 -11.18
N ARG A 234 3.21 -19.78 -12.09
CA ARG A 234 3.15 -20.19 -13.49
C ARG A 234 3.22 -21.71 -13.67
N ASN A 235 3.94 -22.40 -12.79
CA ASN A 235 4.10 -23.86 -12.84
C ASN A 235 3.01 -24.64 -12.08
N SER A 236 2.12 -24.00 -11.34
CA SER A 236 1.12 -24.65 -10.52
C SER A 236 -0.12 -25.16 -11.29
N GLY A 237 -0.27 -24.78 -12.56
CA GLY A 237 -1.32 -25.26 -13.44
C GLY A 237 -2.65 -24.53 -13.28
N GLY A 238 -3.70 -25.05 -13.97
CA GLY A 238 -5.02 -24.40 -14.01
C GLY A 238 -4.95 -22.96 -14.54
N ASN A 239 -5.81 -22.10 -14.03
CA ASN A 239 -5.85 -20.68 -14.42
C ASN A 239 -4.65 -19.88 -13.91
N ASN A 240 -3.88 -20.44 -12.97
CA ASN A 240 -2.65 -19.80 -12.45
C ASN A 240 -1.61 -19.57 -13.54
N ALA A 241 -1.61 -20.39 -14.60
CA ALA A 241 -0.70 -20.23 -15.72
C ALA A 241 -0.79 -18.84 -16.39
N ASN A 242 -1.97 -18.21 -16.32
CA ASN A 242 -2.23 -16.89 -16.94
C ASN A 242 -2.72 -15.82 -15.92
N ARG A 243 -2.71 -16.13 -14.62
CA ARG A 243 -3.17 -15.21 -13.58
C ARG A 243 -2.36 -13.92 -13.55
N TYR A 244 -3.01 -12.80 -13.29
CA TYR A 244 -2.31 -11.55 -13.01
C TYR A 244 -1.62 -11.61 -11.66
N LEU A 245 -0.34 -11.19 -11.63
CA LEU A 245 0.51 -11.26 -10.45
C LEU A 245 1.05 -9.87 -10.12
N MET A 246 0.93 -9.46 -8.87
CA MET A 246 1.44 -8.19 -8.38
C MET A 246 2.75 -8.41 -7.61
N CYS A 247 3.76 -7.60 -7.93
CA CYS A 247 5.09 -7.68 -7.36
C CYS A 247 5.50 -6.33 -6.74
N PRO A 248 5.73 -6.26 -5.41
CA PRO A 248 6.18 -5.05 -4.74
C PRO A 248 7.69 -4.85 -4.85
N GLY A 249 8.11 -3.58 -4.78
CA GLY A 249 9.47 -3.19 -4.44
C GLY A 249 9.68 -3.15 -2.92
N TYR A 250 10.80 -2.56 -2.47
CA TYR A 250 11.09 -2.37 -1.05
C TYR A 250 9.96 -1.58 -0.35
N ALA A 251 9.43 -2.14 0.74
CA ALA A 251 8.31 -1.62 1.51
C ALA A 251 7.04 -1.32 0.67
N ALA A 252 6.90 -1.93 -0.51
CA ALA A 252 5.93 -1.55 -1.55
C ALA A 252 5.88 -0.04 -1.81
N SER A 253 6.86 0.73 -1.37
CA SER A 253 6.87 2.18 -1.51
C SER A 253 7.10 2.61 -2.96
N SER A 254 6.63 3.83 -3.31
CA SER A 254 6.95 4.41 -4.61
C SER A 254 8.46 4.55 -4.82
N ASP A 255 9.23 4.92 -3.79
CA ASP A 255 10.69 5.03 -3.86
C ASP A 255 11.34 3.65 -4.03
N GLY A 256 10.79 2.61 -3.39
CA GLY A 256 11.21 1.21 -3.59
C GLY A 256 11.01 0.74 -5.03
N ALA A 257 9.85 1.01 -5.60
CA ALA A 257 9.54 0.69 -7.01
C ALA A 257 10.37 1.54 -8.00
N LEU A 258 10.66 2.78 -7.65
CA LEU A 258 11.45 3.70 -8.48
C LEU A 258 12.97 3.47 -8.35
N ASN A 259 13.42 2.71 -7.35
CA ASN A 259 14.84 2.40 -7.17
C ASN A 259 15.41 1.66 -8.40
N GLU A 260 16.63 1.99 -8.80
CA GLU A 260 17.30 1.39 -9.97
C GLU A 260 17.62 -0.11 -9.77
N GLY A 261 17.73 -0.55 -8.52
CA GLY A 261 17.93 -1.95 -8.15
C GLY A 261 16.66 -2.81 -8.26
N PHE A 262 15.46 -2.20 -8.21
CA PHE A 262 14.21 -2.93 -8.35
C PHE A 262 14.01 -3.41 -9.78
N LYS A 263 13.71 -4.70 -9.92
CA LYS A 263 13.44 -5.34 -11.21
C LYS A 263 12.20 -6.22 -11.07
N LEU A 264 11.27 -6.04 -11.99
CA LEU A 264 10.20 -7.02 -12.13
C LEU A 264 10.78 -8.38 -12.50
N PRO A 265 10.15 -9.47 -12.05
CA PRO A 265 10.49 -10.82 -12.47
C PRO A 265 10.42 -10.98 -13.98
N THR A 266 11.16 -11.96 -14.50
CA THR A 266 10.88 -12.50 -15.82
C THR A 266 9.64 -13.38 -15.73
N ASP A 267 8.76 -13.28 -16.73
CA ASP A 267 7.54 -14.09 -16.80
C ASP A 267 7.52 -14.86 -18.13
N THR A 268 6.98 -16.07 -18.09
CA THR A 268 6.73 -16.88 -19.28
C THR A 268 5.50 -16.44 -20.07
N VAL A 269 4.68 -15.58 -19.46
CA VAL A 269 3.46 -15.02 -20.06
C VAL A 269 3.59 -13.50 -20.12
N GLU A 270 3.47 -12.96 -21.32
CA GLU A 270 3.54 -11.52 -21.51
C GLU A 270 2.32 -10.82 -20.89
N HIS A 271 2.51 -9.60 -20.43
CA HIS A 271 1.44 -8.72 -19.93
C HIS A 271 0.61 -9.31 -18.78
N ARG A 272 1.26 -10.00 -17.83
CA ARG A 272 0.58 -10.56 -16.63
C ARG A 272 1.20 -10.11 -15.30
N LEU A 273 2.23 -9.25 -15.34
CA LEU A 273 2.83 -8.69 -14.13
C LEU A 273 2.39 -7.24 -13.91
N ILE A 274 2.11 -6.92 -12.67
CA ILE A 274 1.69 -5.62 -12.15
C ILE A 274 2.67 -5.17 -11.07
N VAL A 275 3.09 -3.91 -11.10
CA VAL A 275 3.86 -3.33 -9.99
C VAL A 275 2.91 -2.96 -8.86
N SER A 276 3.14 -3.52 -7.67
CA SER A 276 2.41 -3.14 -6.46
C SER A 276 3.11 -1.97 -5.76
N VAL A 277 2.36 -0.92 -5.44
CA VAL A 277 2.85 0.28 -4.74
C VAL A 277 1.85 0.68 -3.65
N HIS A 278 2.37 1.09 -2.50
CA HIS A 278 1.62 1.75 -1.44
C HIS A 278 2.07 3.20 -1.31
N ALA A 279 1.12 4.14 -1.28
CA ALA A 279 1.50 5.55 -1.30
C ALA A 279 0.54 6.43 -0.49
N TYR A 280 0.84 6.61 0.78
CA TYR A 280 0.17 7.55 1.68
C TYR A 280 0.81 8.95 1.54
N THR A 281 0.61 9.58 0.38
CA THR A 281 1.30 10.82 -0.03
C THR A 281 0.31 11.94 -0.29
N PRO A 282 0.51 13.14 0.29
CA PRO A 282 1.65 13.58 1.12
C PRO A 282 1.65 12.94 2.52
N TYR A 283 2.79 12.41 2.97
CA TYR A 283 2.89 11.67 4.23
C TYR A 283 2.36 12.44 5.45
N ASN A 284 2.69 13.72 5.57
CA ASN A 284 2.26 14.57 6.68
C ASN A 284 0.74 14.80 6.73
N PHE A 285 0.03 14.72 5.60
CA PHE A 285 -1.43 14.74 5.56
C PHE A 285 -2.04 13.36 5.65
N ALA A 286 -1.55 12.43 4.85
CA ALA A 286 -2.19 11.13 4.68
C ALA A 286 -1.98 10.20 5.89
N LEU A 287 -0.74 10.09 6.42
CA LEU A 287 -0.37 9.06 7.39
C LEU A 287 0.14 9.61 8.73
N GLU A 288 0.97 10.65 8.77
CA GLU A 288 1.59 11.12 10.00
C GLU A 288 0.55 11.63 11.02
N ALA A 289 0.58 11.06 12.24
CA ALA A 289 -0.41 11.38 13.28
C ALA A 289 -0.39 12.86 13.71
N ALA A 290 0.82 13.42 13.82
CA ALA A 290 1.06 14.80 14.23
C ALA A 290 1.16 15.77 13.03
N GLY A 291 0.92 15.27 11.81
CA GLY A 291 0.99 16.06 10.60
C GLY A 291 -0.20 17.00 10.41
N THR A 292 -0.28 17.61 9.24
CA THR A 292 -1.38 18.54 8.91
C THR A 292 -2.72 17.82 8.76
N ASP A 293 -3.80 18.50 9.14
CA ASP A 293 -5.19 18.10 8.90
C ASP A 293 -5.80 18.78 7.67
N THR A 294 -5.00 19.58 6.94
CA THR A 294 -5.43 20.32 5.76
C THR A 294 -4.73 19.83 4.49
N TRP A 295 -5.50 19.73 3.43
CA TRP A 295 -5.08 19.46 2.06
C TRP A 295 -6.03 20.18 1.10
N SER A 296 -5.54 20.72 0.00
CA SER A 296 -6.42 21.40 -0.96
C SER A 296 -5.87 21.36 -2.39
N MET A 297 -6.75 21.20 -3.37
CA MET A 297 -6.47 21.38 -4.81
C MET A 297 -6.01 22.81 -5.15
N GLU A 298 -6.29 23.79 -4.32
CA GLU A 298 -5.81 25.16 -4.50
C GLU A 298 -4.34 25.31 -4.07
N ASN A 299 -3.79 24.35 -3.32
CA ASN A 299 -2.41 24.36 -2.86
C ASN A 299 -1.51 23.57 -3.82
N GLN A 300 -0.78 24.28 -4.66
CA GLN A 300 0.11 23.66 -5.65
C GLN A 300 1.16 22.72 -5.04
N SER A 301 1.59 22.97 -3.79
CA SER A 301 2.54 22.08 -3.09
C SER A 301 1.90 20.72 -2.77
N ASP A 302 0.63 20.70 -2.35
CA ASP A 302 -0.11 19.48 -2.05
C ASP A 302 -0.30 18.65 -3.33
N ILE A 303 -0.69 19.32 -4.42
CA ILE A 303 -0.81 18.70 -5.75
C ILE A 303 0.53 18.12 -6.20
N ASN A 304 1.60 18.92 -6.21
CA ASN A 304 2.91 18.51 -6.69
C ASN A 304 3.45 17.30 -5.91
N ASN A 305 3.25 17.24 -4.61
CA ASN A 305 3.66 16.12 -3.78
C ASN A 305 2.92 14.84 -4.18
N MET A 306 1.62 14.91 -4.41
CA MET A 306 0.81 13.76 -4.82
C MET A 306 1.13 13.33 -6.26
N VAL A 307 1.09 14.25 -7.21
CA VAL A 307 1.27 13.94 -8.63
C VAL A 307 2.72 13.54 -8.94
N GLY A 308 3.69 14.08 -8.21
CA GLY A 308 5.11 13.90 -8.51
C GLY A 308 5.60 12.45 -8.43
N PHE A 309 5.09 11.62 -7.51
CA PHE A 309 5.45 10.21 -7.50
C PHE A 309 4.69 9.42 -8.59
N MET A 310 3.44 9.78 -8.86
CA MET A 310 2.63 9.15 -9.91
C MET A 310 3.24 9.39 -11.30
N ASP A 311 3.75 10.60 -11.57
CA ASP A 311 4.44 10.92 -12.82
C ASP A 311 5.71 10.07 -13.01
N LYS A 312 6.50 9.89 -11.95
CA LYS A 312 7.69 9.03 -12.00
C LYS A 312 7.34 7.56 -12.26
N LEU A 313 6.27 7.05 -11.64
CA LEU A 313 5.79 5.69 -11.90
C LEU A 313 5.27 5.54 -13.34
N TYR A 314 4.53 6.54 -13.83
CA TYR A 314 4.09 6.61 -15.22
C TYR A 314 5.29 6.52 -16.17
N ASP A 315 6.31 7.36 -15.99
CA ASP A 315 7.50 7.40 -16.83
C ASP A 315 8.29 6.09 -16.78
N LYS A 316 8.44 5.48 -15.58
CA LYS A 316 9.22 4.26 -15.41
C LYS A 316 8.52 3.00 -15.94
N PHE A 317 7.21 2.87 -15.73
CA PHE A 317 6.45 1.64 -15.94
C PHE A 317 5.35 1.78 -17.00
N ILE A 318 4.41 2.71 -16.83
CA ILE A 318 3.22 2.81 -17.69
C ILE A 318 3.60 3.06 -19.15
N THR A 319 4.52 3.97 -19.42
CA THR A 319 5.01 4.25 -20.80
C THR A 319 5.62 3.02 -21.49
N LYS A 320 5.95 1.98 -20.74
CA LYS A 320 6.45 0.70 -21.26
C LYS A 320 5.38 -0.40 -21.30
N GLY A 321 4.13 -0.04 -21.02
CA GLY A 321 3.02 -0.98 -20.98
C GLY A 321 3.03 -1.90 -19.75
N ILE A 322 3.71 -1.50 -18.68
CA ILE A 322 3.76 -2.22 -17.40
C ILE A 322 2.78 -1.53 -16.45
N PRO A 323 1.68 -2.18 -16.04
CA PRO A 323 0.70 -1.57 -15.17
C PRO A 323 1.20 -1.41 -13.73
N VAL A 324 0.65 -0.41 -13.05
CA VAL A 324 0.88 -0.13 -11.63
C VAL A 324 -0.47 -0.08 -10.92
N VAL A 325 -0.58 -0.80 -9.80
CA VAL A 325 -1.70 -0.70 -8.87
C VAL A 325 -1.19 -0.12 -7.56
N ILE A 326 -1.82 0.96 -7.11
CA ILE A 326 -1.58 1.52 -5.78
C ILE A 326 -2.46 0.73 -4.81
N GLY A 327 -1.92 -0.36 -4.27
CA GLY A 327 -2.62 -1.32 -3.41
C GLY A 327 -3.12 -0.72 -2.10
N GLU A 328 -2.46 0.36 -1.64
CA GLU A 328 -2.90 1.10 -0.46
C GLU A 328 -2.70 2.60 -0.65
N PHE A 329 -3.77 3.35 -0.42
CA PHE A 329 -3.76 4.79 -0.21
C PHE A 329 -4.86 5.18 0.78
N GLY A 330 -4.80 6.39 1.28
CA GLY A 330 -5.82 6.92 2.18
C GLY A 330 -5.36 8.18 2.87
N ALA A 331 -6.26 8.78 3.64
CA ALA A 331 -5.94 9.88 4.54
C ALA A 331 -6.63 9.62 5.89
N ARG A 332 -5.83 9.58 6.96
CA ARG A 332 -6.36 9.34 8.30
C ARG A 332 -7.20 10.53 8.78
N ASN A 333 -8.27 10.23 9.51
CA ASN A 333 -9.06 11.25 10.16
C ASN A 333 -8.24 11.95 11.25
N LYS A 334 -8.05 13.26 11.08
CA LYS A 334 -7.41 14.17 12.03
C LYS A 334 -8.40 15.28 12.36
N TYR A 335 -8.90 15.28 13.59
CA TYR A 335 -9.84 16.33 14.07
C TYR A 335 -11.11 16.51 13.22
N ASN A 336 -11.61 15.43 12.59
CA ASN A 336 -12.77 15.43 11.68
C ASN A 336 -12.56 16.29 10.41
N ASN A 337 -11.39 16.20 9.82
CA ASN A 337 -11.01 16.91 8.59
C ASN A 337 -11.65 16.30 7.32
N ASN A 338 -12.94 15.96 7.38
CA ASN A 338 -13.62 15.23 6.32
C ASN A 338 -13.62 15.97 4.97
N GLU A 339 -13.76 17.31 4.98
CA GLU A 339 -13.72 18.11 3.76
C GLU A 339 -12.38 17.95 3.02
N ALA A 340 -11.26 18.09 3.73
CA ALA A 340 -9.93 17.90 3.17
C ALA A 340 -9.69 16.45 2.71
N ARG A 341 -10.20 15.44 3.45
CA ARG A 341 -10.13 14.02 3.06
C ARG A 341 -10.95 13.72 1.80
N THR A 342 -12.10 14.36 1.66
CA THR A 342 -12.97 14.21 0.49
C THR A 342 -12.30 14.78 -0.75
N GLU A 343 -11.79 16.00 -0.67
CA GLU A 343 -11.05 16.66 -1.76
C GLU A 343 -9.81 15.87 -2.15
N PHE A 344 -9.03 15.42 -1.15
CA PHE A 344 -7.86 14.57 -1.34
C PHE A 344 -8.21 13.26 -2.06
N ALA A 345 -9.25 12.55 -1.60
CA ALA A 345 -9.63 11.25 -2.14
C ALA A 345 -10.08 11.35 -3.61
N ALA A 346 -10.90 12.35 -3.94
CA ALA A 346 -11.33 12.63 -5.31
C ALA A 346 -10.12 12.89 -6.23
N TYR A 347 -9.28 13.83 -5.82
CA TYR A 347 -8.11 14.21 -6.62
C TYR A 347 -7.12 13.07 -6.79
N TYR A 348 -6.91 12.26 -5.74
CA TYR A 348 -5.99 11.11 -5.79
C TYR A 348 -6.43 10.09 -6.85
N VAL A 349 -7.71 9.71 -6.81
CA VAL A 349 -8.29 8.76 -7.76
C VAL A 349 -8.21 9.30 -9.19
N GLU A 350 -8.61 10.55 -9.41
CA GLU A 350 -8.55 11.19 -10.73
C GLU A 350 -7.11 11.24 -11.26
N ALA A 351 -6.15 11.66 -10.43
CA ALA A 351 -4.75 11.76 -10.82
C ALA A 351 -4.12 10.39 -11.14
N ALA A 352 -4.47 9.34 -10.39
CA ALA A 352 -4.02 7.98 -10.65
C ALA A 352 -4.58 7.46 -11.97
N ARG A 353 -5.90 7.59 -12.18
CA ARG A 353 -6.55 7.14 -13.41
C ARG A 353 -6.08 7.89 -14.65
N ALA A 354 -5.87 9.20 -14.54
CA ALA A 354 -5.29 10.01 -15.63
C ALA A 354 -3.90 9.52 -16.08
N ARG A 355 -3.27 8.65 -15.29
CA ARG A 355 -1.95 8.03 -15.57
C ARG A 355 -2.03 6.52 -15.81
N GLY A 356 -3.24 5.96 -15.97
CA GLY A 356 -3.44 4.52 -16.18
C GLY A 356 -3.18 3.65 -14.97
N MET A 357 -3.32 4.19 -13.76
CA MET A 357 -3.17 3.48 -12.49
C MET A 357 -4.51 3.29 -11.81
N THR A 358 -4.66 2.18 -11.09
CA THR A 358 -5.76 1.93 -10.17
C THR A 358 -5.26 2.05 -8.74
N CYS A 359 -6.13 2.44 -7.81
CA CYS A 359 -5.78 2.56 -6.40
C CYS A 359 -6.86 1.96 -5.49
N CYS A 360 -6.45 1.45 -4.30
CA CYS A 360 -7.31 0.82 -3.31
C CYS A 360 -7.24 1.58 -1.99
N TRP A 361 -8.39 2.10 -1.52
CA TRP A 361 -8.45 2.78 -0.23
C TRP A 361 -8.19 1.81 0.92
N TRP A 362 -7.31 2.19 1.85
CA TRP A 362 -7.10 1.43 3.08
C TRP A 362 -8.21 1.72 4.08
N ASP A 363 -9.10 0.75 4.31
CA ASP A 363 -10.17 0.84 5.29
C ASP A 363 -9.94 -0.17 6.42
N ASN A 364 -9.69 0.32 7.61
CA ASN A 364 -9.39 -0.50 8.79
C ASN A 364 -10.48 -0.45 9.87
N ASN A 365 -11.70 0.02 9.53
CA ASN A 365 -12.81 0.18 10.48
C ASN A 365 -12.50 1.07 11.70
N ALA A 366 -11.42 1.85 11.66
CA ALA A 366 -11.06 2.80 12.72
C ALA A 366 -11.42 4.22 12.30
N PHE A 367 -12.23 4.90 13.10
CA PHE A 367 -12.80 6.22 12.75
C PHE A 367 -12.28 7.36 13.61
N ILE A 368 -11.97 7.08 14.87
CA ILE A 368 -11.55 8.06 15.88
C ILE A 368 -10.50 7.44 16.81
N GLY A 369 -9.76 8.29 17.52
CA GLY A 369 -8.78 7.86 18.49
C GLY A 369 -7.35 8.23 18.11
N LYS A 370 -6.37 7.59 18.75
CA LYS A 370 -4.94 7.88 18.54
C LYS A 370 -4.31 6.99 17.45
N GLY A 371 -5.04 5.98 16.98
CA GLY A 371 -4.56 5.04 15.98
C GLY A 371 -4.62 5.57 14.56
N GLU A 372 -4.48 4.69 13.62
CA GLU A 372 -4.63 4.94 12.19
C GLU A 372 -6.10 4.92 11.81
N ASN A 373 -6.72 6.09 11.74
CA ASN A 373 -8.16 6.25 11.56
C ASN A 373 -8.49 6.40 10.06
N PHE A 374 -8.43 5.32 9.31
CA PHE A 374 -8.71 5.29 7.86
C PHE A 374 -10.11 4.77 7.51
N GLY A 375 -10.86 4.27 8.51
CA GLY A 375 -12.16 3.65 8.30
C GLY A 375 -13.14 4.54 7.53
N LEU A 376 -13.83 3.93 6.58
CA LEU A 376 -14.97 4.52 5.85
C LEU A 376 -16.24 3.72 6.09
N LEU A 377 -16.18 2.39 6.02
CA LEU A 377 -17.31 1.49 6.25
C LEU A 377 -17.36 1.07 7.73
N ASN A 378 -18.47 1.38 8.40
CA ASN A 378 -18.75 0.80 9.72
C ASN A 378 -19.18 -0.65 9.55
N ARG A 379 -18.32 -1.58 9.90
CA ARG A 379 -18.48 -3.02 9.63
C ARG A 379 -19.61 -3.68 10.43
N VAL A 380 -19.99 -3.13 11.58
CA VAL A 380 -21.11 -3.65 12.37
C VAL A 380 -22.46 -3.30 11.77
N SER A 381 -22.58 -2.10 11.22
CA SER A 381 -23.84 -1.61 10.64
C SER A 381 -23.92 -1.73 9.12
N CYS A 382 -22.82 -2.09 8.45
CA CYS A 382 -22.63 -2.10 7.00
C CYS A 382 -23.02 -0.74 6.35
N LYS A 383 -22.70 0.36 7.04
CA LYS A 383 -22.99 1.72 6.56
C LYS A 383 -21.72 2.55 6.46
N TRP A 384 -21.63 3.32 5.40
CA TRP A 384 -20.56 4.28 5.22
C TRP A 384 -20.62 5.38 6.28
N GLN A 385 -19.56 5.51 7.08
CA GLN A 385 -19.42 6.55 8.09
C GLN A 385 -19.14 7.91 7.46
N TYR A 386 -18.46 7.91 6.31
CA TYR A 386 -18.10 9.08 5.52
C TYR A 386 -18.50 8.88 4.05
N PRO A 387 -19.83 8.86 3.76
CA PRO A 387 -20.31 8.60 2.40
C PRO A 387 -19.80 9.64 1.40
N GLU A 388 -19.57 10.88 1.83
CA GLU A 388 -19.04 11.96 0.99
C GLU A 388 -17.66 11.66 0.43
N ILE A 389 -16.81 10.94 1.17
CA ILE A 389 -15.47 10.52 0.68
C ILE A 389 -15.62 9.44 -0.38
N VAL A 390 -16.51 8.47 -0.15
CA VAL A 390 -16.79 7.38 -1.09
C VAL A 390 -17.38 7.92 -2.38
N GLU A 391 -18.42 8.75 -2.28
CA GLU A 391 -19.08 9.40 -3.43
C GLU A 391 -18.08 10.21 -4.26
N ALA A 392 -17.18 10.96 -3.60
CA ALA A 392 -16.17 11.75 -4.27
C ALA A 392 -15.18 10.90 -5.07
N MET A 393 -14.73 9.77 -4.52
CA MET A 393 -13.89 8.81 -5.26
C MET A 393 -14.62 8.24 -6.49
N MET A 394 -15.91 7.90 -6.35
CA MET A 394 -16.71 7.28 -7.44
C MET A 394 -16.95 8.22 -8.62
N THR A 395 -16.90 9.55 -8.44
CA THR A 395 -17.08 10.51 -9.55
C THR A 395 -16.00 10.42 -10.62
N HIS A 396 -14.88 9.74 -10.34
CA HIS A 396 -13.71 9.66 -11.23
C HIS A 396 -13.43 8.24 -11.76
N VAL A 397 -14.39 7.31 -11.64
CA VAL A 397 -14.24 5.89 -12.04
C VAL A 397 -15.16 5.44 -13.17
N GLU A 398 -16.01 6.31 -13.70
CA GLU A 398 -16.88 6.01 -14.84
C GLU A 398 -16.14 6.08 -16.19
#